data_d35f5f019780cabc468a76db753a8cfd
#
_entry.id   d35f5f019780cabc468a76db753a8cfd
#
_cell.length_a   1.000
_cell.length_b   1.000
_cell.length_c   1.000
_cell.angle_alpha   90.00
_cell.angle_beta   90.00
_cell.angle_gamma   90.00
#
_symmetry.space_group_name_H-M   'P 1'
#
loop_
_entity.id
_entity.type
_entity.pdbx_description
1 polymer ?
#
loop_
_entity_poly.entity_id
_entity_poly.type
_entity_poly.pdbx_seq_one_letter_code
_entity_poly.pdbx_strand_id
1 'polypeptide(L)'
;MRSLVRLFAVALVGTITFGSMVHAAEAPANPANPSVSPLSEAYRASDKVLVLPAEVVPEGVPADKSKRCPQWEDEFAAFGLPVETFSYVAWRESRCSPLSHNKTLNKNKTQDRGLLQINSSWVTVTAKECASQRGDLSVLFNVRCNLAVARYLYRNGGLRHWNL
;
A
#
# COMPACT_ATOMS: atom_id res chain seq x y z
N MET A 1 -30.28 25.47 -46.67
CA MET A 1 -30.21 26.82 -46.06
C MET A 1 -29.15 26.73 -44.97
N ARG A 2 -27.88 27.16 -45.26
CA ARG A 2 -27.30 28.47 -44.90
C ARG A 2 -27.42 28.70 -43.39
N SER A 3 -26.42 28.80 -42.56
CA SER A 3 -25.23 29.67 -42.52
C SER A 3 -24.29 29.12 -41.44
N LEU A 4 -23.05 28.95 -41.59
CA LEU A 4 -21.87 29.84 -41.66
C LEU A 4 -21.75 30.89 -40.55
N VAL A 5 -20.56 30.87 -39.94
CA VAL A 5 -19.76 32.05 -39.50
C VAL A 5 -19.37 31.98 -38.04
N ARG A 6 -18.17 32.05 -37.68
CA ARG A 6 -16.80 32.55 -37.85
C ARG A 6 -16.09 32.45 -36.54
N LEU A 7 -14.97 31.84 -36.52
CA LEU A 7 -13.62 32.33 -36.23
C LEU A 7 -13.47 33.66 -35.50
N PHE A 8 -12.83 33.65 -34.33
CA PHE A 8 -11.76 34.60 -34.01
C PHE A 8 -10.76 33.98 -33.06
N ALA A 9 -9.54 33.84 -33.54
CA ALA A 9 -8.34 33.57 -32.77
C ALA A 9 -7.79 34.91 -32.28
N VAL A 10 -7.42 34.99 -31.00
CA VAL A 10 -6.50 36.02 -30.49
C VAL A 10 -5.40 35.32 -29.73
N ALA A 11 -4.24 35.30 -30.36
CA ALA A 11 -2.98 34.94 -29.70
C ALA A 11 -2.46 36.19 -28.97
N LEU A 12 -2.18 36.02 -27.69
CA LEU A 12 -1.40 36.96 -26.90
C LEU A 12 -0.11 36.24 -26.44
N VAL A 13 0.97 36.55 -27.15
CA VAL A 13 2.32 36.20 -26.79
C VAL A 13 2.79 37.22 -25.76
N GLY A 14 2.94 36.78 -24.52
CA GLY A 14 3.61 37.54 -23.46
C GLY A 14 4.92 36.89 -23.11
N THR A 15 6.02 37.39 -23.65
CA THR A 15 7.38 37.04 -23.26
C THR A 15 7.74 37.73 -21.95
N ILE A 16 7.89 36.97 -20.87
CA ILE A 16 8.46 37.45 -19.61
C ILE A 16 9.89 36.90 -19.51
N THR A 17 10.85 37.77 -19.74
CA THR A 17 12.27 37.51 -19.47
C THR A 17 12.52 37.72 -17.98
N PHE A 18 12.76 36.64 -17.24
CA PHE A 18 13.31 36.74 -15.88
C PHE A 18 14.84 36.65 -15.95
N GLY A 19 15.47 37.78 -15.63
CA GLY A 19 16.91 37.85 -15.44
C GLY A 19 17.33 37.06 -14.22
N SER A 20 18.25 36.11 -14.42
CA SER A 20 18.92 35.38 -13.34
C SER A 20 19.95 36.30 -12.65
N MET A 21 19.65 36.72 -11.43
CA MET A 21 20.69 37.19 -10.51
C MET A 21 21.16 36.00 -9.70
N VAL A 22 22.35 35.53 -10.03
CA VAL A 22 23.08 34.52 -9.26
C VAL A 22 23.76 35.28 -8.13
N HIS A 23 23.20 35.22 -6.92
CA HIS A 23 23.93 35.61 -5.71
C HIS A 23 24.64 34.38 -5.19
N ALA A 24 25.95 34.35 -5.33
CA ALA A 24 26.79 33.41 -4.61
C ALA A 24 26.74 33.79 -3.12
N ALA A 25 26.04 32.97 -2.34
CA ALA A 25 26.12 33.08 -0.88
C ALA A 25 27.35 32.28 -0.41
N GLU A 26 28.31 33.00 0.16
CA GLU A 26 29.43 32.43 0.90
C GLU A 26 28.89 31.55 2.03
N ALA A 27 29.42 30.32 2.10
CA ALA A 27 29.12 29.40 3.19
C ALA A 27 29.74 29.95 4.50
N PRO A 28 29.00 30.06 5.60
CA PRO A 28 29.56 30.42 6.89
C PRO A 28 30.50 29.31 7.38
N ALA A 29 31.68 29.75 7.89
CA ALA A 29 32.69 28.92 8.49
C ALA A 29 32.08 28.09 9.64
N ASN A 30 32.40 26.80 9.65
CA ASN A 30 32.02 25.82 10.65
C ASN A 30 32.54 26.23 12.05
N PRO A 31 31.69 26.56 13.02
CA PRO A 31 32.15 26.76 14.38
C PRO A 31 32.48 25.40 15.01
N ALA A 32 33.61 25.36 15.66
CA ALA A 32 34.16 24.22 16.37
C ALA A 32 33.11 23.43 17.16
N ASN A 33 33.15 22.12 16.98
CA ASN A 33 32.46 21.03 17.67
C ASN A 33 32.09 21.37 19.14
N PRO A 34 30.81 21.59 19.45
CA PRO A 34 30.38 21.63 20.84
C PRO A 34 30.38 20.22 21.42
N SER A 35 31.06 20.05 22.53
CA SER A 35 31.10 18.87 23.38
C SER A 35 29.83 18.04 23.33
N VAL A 36 30.01 16.74 23.04
CA VAL A 36 28.98 15.72 23.02
C VAL A 36 28.20 15.76 24.32
N SER A 37 26.91 16.04 24.25
CA SER A 37 26.01 16.14 25.38
C SER A 37 25.92 14.80 26.15
N PRO A 38 25.85 14.78 27.50
CA PRO A 38 25.72 13.52 28.27
C PRO A 38 24.53 12.64 27.87
N LEU A 39 23.51 13.22 27.21
CA LEU A 39 22.37 12.50 26.66
C LEU A 39 22.73 11.57 25.49
N SER A 40 23.84 11.82 24.78
CA SER A 40 24.27 10.95 23.69
C SER A 40 25.01 9.69 24.17
N GLU A 41 25.61 9.72 25.37
CA GLU A 41 26.20 8.55 25.98
C GLU A 41 25.16 7.61 26.60
N ALA A 42 24.09 8.17 27.19
CA ALA A 42 22.98 7.37 27.71
C ALA A 42 22.22 6.61 26.60
N TYR A 43 22.19 7.16 25.37
CA TYR A 43 21.55 6.50 24.23
C TYR A 43 22.40 5.34 23.68
N ARG A 44 23.75 5.42 23.79
CA ARG A 44 24.66 4.33 23.38
C ARG A 44 24.73 3.16 24.38
N ALA A 45 24.40 3.40 25.65
CA ALA A 45 24.38 2.36 26.68
C ALA A 45 23.08 1.51 26.62
N SER A 46 22.10 1.87 25.78
CA SER A 46 20.85 1.14 25.60
C SER A 46 20.84 0.30 24.31
N ASP A 47 21.99 -0.25 23.90
CA ASP A 47 22.07 -1.31 22.89
C ASP A 47 21.53 -2.66 23.42
N LYS A 48 20.42 -2.62 24.14
CA LYS A 48 19.49 -3.72 24.12
C LYS A 48 18.85 -3.68 22.72
N VAL A 49 19.43 -4.48 21.82
CA VAL A 49 18.74 -4.91 20.62
C VAL A 49 17.31 -5.25 21.05
N LEU A 50 16.34 -4.41 20.71
CA LEU A 50 14.94 -4.73 20.83
C LEU A 50 14.73 -5.91 19.88
N VAL A 51 14.95 -7.12 20.41
CA VAL A 51 14.50 -8.34 19.76
C VAL A 51 12.98 -8.22 19.76
N LEU A 52 12.44 -7.71 18.66
CA LEU A 52 10.99 -7.75 18.44
C LEU A 52 10.60 -9.23 18.63
N PRO A 53 9.55 -9.51 19.42
CA PRO A 53 9.09 -10.88 19.56
C PRO A 53 8.89 -11.43 18.15
N ALA A 54 9.47 -12.62 17.91
CA ALA A 54 9.26 -13.30 16.63
C ALA A 54 7.77 -13.34 16.35
N GLU A 55 7.38 -12.96 15.14
CA GLU A 55 5.97 -13.06 14.73
C GLU A 55 5.50 -14.48 15.01
N VAL A 56 4.47 -14.63 15.83
CA VAL A 56 3.87 -15.94 16.09
C VAL A 56 3.11 -16.32 14.83
N VAL A 57 3.76 -17.18 14.02
CA VAL A 57 3.13 -17.70 12.81
C VAL A 57 1.98 -18.64 13.23
N PRO A 58 0.74 -18.37 12.83
CA PRO A 58 -0.39 -19.20 13.20
C PRO A 58 -0.25 -20.64 12.72
N GLU A 59 -0.88 -21.57 13.44
CA GLU A 59 -1.03 -22.94 12.99
C GLU A 59 -1.68 -22.97 11.60
N GLY A 60 -1.13 -23.80 10.69
CA GLY A 60 -1.59 -23.88 9.31
C GLY A 60 -0.82 -23.03 8.29
N VAL A 61 0.11 -22.18 8.75
CA VAL A 61 1.05 -21.48 7.86
C VAL A 61 2.33 -22.30 7.71
N PRO A 62 2.64 -22.85 6.51
CA PRO A 62 3.82 -23.69 6.32
C PRO A 62 5.13 -22.91 6.53
N ALA A 63 6.14 -23.56 7.06
CA ALA A 63 7.51 -23.03 7.15
C ALA A 63 8.18 -22.89 5.76
N ASP A 64 7.64 -23.54 4.75
CA ASP A 64 8.14 -23.54 3.37
C ASP A 64 8.04 -22.15 2.73
N LYS A 65 9.19 -21.50 2.61
CA LYS A 65 9.30 -20.15 2.03
C LYS A 65 8.98 -20.09 0.54
N SER A 66 8.98 -21.22 -0.18
CA SER A 66 8.53 -21.25 -1.58
C SER A 66 7.04 -20.97 -1.73
N LYS A 67 6.28 -21.08 -0.62
CA LYS A 67 4.85 -20.76 -0.53
C LYS A 67 4.62 -19.36 0.04
N ARG A 68 5.38 -18.38 -0.44
CA ARG A 68 5.32 -16.97 -0.03
C ARG A 68 5.28 -16.05 -1.26
N CYS A 69 4.94 -14.80 -1.01
CA CYS A 69 4.93 -13.73 -1.98
C CYS A 69 5.87 -12.60 -1.53
N PRO A 70 7.20 -12.81 -1.56
CA PRO A 70 8.15 -11.85 -0.99
C PRO A 70 8.05 -10.46 -1.62
N GLN A 71 7.61 -10.36 -2.87
CA GLN A 71 7.40 -9.08 -3.56
C GLN A 71 6.29 -8.21 -2.95
N TRP A 72 5.48 -8.73 -2.02
CA TRP A 72 4.38 -8.01 -1.37
C TRP A 72 4.57 -7.87 0.15
N GLU A 73 5.68 -8.35 0.70
CA GLU A 73 5.88 -8.38 2.16
C GLU A 73 6.01 -6.98 2.77
N ASP A 74 6.65 -6.04 2.06
CA ASP A 74 6.72 -4.64 2.48
C ASP A 74 5.34 -3.99 2.54
N GLU A 75 4.47 -4.28 1.59
CA GLU A 75 3.09 -3.81 1.57
C GLU A 75 2.28 -4.42 2.72
N PHE A 76 2.44 -5.70 3.01
CA PHE A 76 1.77 -6.31 4.17
C PHE A 76 2.21 -5.62 5.47
N ALA A 77 3.50 -5.38 5.66
CA ALA A 77 4.02 -4.64 6.79
C ALA A 77 3.44 -3.22 6.88
N ALA A 78 3.42 -2.49 5.75
CA ALA A 78 2.89 -1.13 5.67
C ALA A 78 1.39 -1.05 6.04
N PHE A 79 0.63 -2.11 5.79
CA PHE A 79 -0.78 -2.22 6.19
C PHE A 79 -0.96 -2.81 7.61
N GLY A 80 0.12 -3.14 8.32
CA GLY A 80 0.07 -3.74 9.66
C GLY A 80 -0.59 -5.12 9.66
N LEU A 81 -0.37 -5.87 8.59
CA LEU A 81 -0.77 -7.27 8.45
C LEU A 81 0.43 -8.16 8.84
N PRO A 82 0.24 -9.28 9.55
CA PRO A 82 1.28 -10.25 9.82
C PRO A 82 1.94 -10.73 8.54
N VAL A 83 3.22 -10.39 8.35
CA VAL A 83 3.91 -10.49 7.06
C VAL A 83 3.97 -11.93 6.54
N GLU A 84 4.51 -12.85 7.34
CA GLU A 84 4.66 -14.24 6.91
C GLU A 84 3.32 -14.92 6.63
N THR A 85 2.33 -14.61 7.46
CA THR A 85 0.98 -15.14 7.32
C THR A 85 0.32 -14.66 6.03
N PHE A 86 0.32 -13.35 5.78
CA PHE A 86 -0.34 -12.79 4.59
C PHE A 86 0.45 -13.03 3.31
N SER A 87 1.77 -13.20 3.39
CA SER A 87 2.59 -13.68 2.29
C SER A 87 2.18 -15.10 1.86
N TYR A 88 1.91 -15.99 2.82
CA TYR A 88 1.35 -17.33 2.54
C TYR A 88 -0.09 -17.26 2.03
N VAL A 89 -0.96 -16.45 2.63
CA VAL A 89 -2.34 -16.27 2.17
C VAL A 89 -2.36 -15.84 0.71
N ALA A 90 -1.58 -14.81 0.34
CA ALA A 90 -1.48 -14.35 -1.03
C ALA A 90 -1.02 -15.43 -2.00
N TRP A 91 -0.02 -16.23 -1.61
CA TRP A 91 0.42 -17.36 -2.41
C TRP A 91 -0.70 -18.39 -2.59
N ARG A 92 -1.42 -18.75 -1.54
CA ARG A 92 -2.49 -19.73 -1.57
C ARG A 92 -3.66 -19.25 -2.41
N GLU A 93 -4.10 -18.01 -2.23
CA GLU A 93 -5.32 -17.47 -2.82
C GLU A 93 -5.13 -17.06 -4.30
N SER A 94 -4.01 -16.45 -4.64
CA SER A 94 -3.84 -15.82 -5.95
C SER A 94 -2.56 -16.23 -6.68
N ARG A 95 -1.68 -17.04 -6.08
CA ARG A 95 -0.31 -17.26 -6.57
C ARG A 95 0.44 -15.94 -6.75
N CYS A 96 0.29 -15.04 -5.77
CA CYS A 96 0.91 -13.72 -5.72
C CYS A 96 0.45 -12.74 -6.82
N SER A 97 -0.64 -13.04 -7.52
CA SER A 97 -1.16 -12.20 -8.61
C SER A 97 -2.24 -11.23 -8.13
N PRO A 98 -2.00 -9.92 -8.20
CA PRO A 98 -3.03 -8.94 -7.84
C PRO A 98 -4.20 -8.91 -8.83
N LEU A 99 -4.03 -9.45 -10.04
CA LEU A 99 -5.06 -9.51 -11.07
C LEU A 99 -5.86 -10.82 -11.05
N SER A 100 -5.64 -11.66 -10.03
CA SER A 100 -6.37 -12.92 -9.87
C SER A 100 -7.87 -12.66 -9.70
N HIS A 101 -8.67 -13.39 -10.46
CA HIS A 101 -10.12 -13.31 -10.43
C HIS A 101 -10.73 -14.70 -10.53
N ASN A 102 -11.39 -15.14 -9.48
CA ASN A 102 -12.24 -16.31 -9.56
C ASN A 102 -13.53 -15.94 -10.30
N LYS A 103 -13.55 -16.20 -11.61
CA LYS A 103 -14.71 -15.93 -12.49
C LYS A 103 -15.85 -16.92 -12.28
N THR A 104 -15.54 -18.11 -11.77
CA THR A 104 -16.56 -19.10 -11.41
C THR A 104 -17.27 -18.62 -10.16
N LEU A 105 -18.59 -18.55 -10.22
CA LEU A 105 -19.37 -18.15 -9.07
C LEU A 105 -19.23 -19.18 -7.95
N ASN A 106 -18.99 -18.71 -6.74
CA ASN A 106 -19.08 -19.53 -5.54
C ASN A 106 -20.53 -20.04 -5.37
N LYS A 107 -20.73 -21.05 -4.52
CA LYS A 107 -22.08 -21.61 -4.26
C LYS A 107 -23.11 -20.54 -3.90
N ASN A 108 -22.70 -19.47 -3.24
CA ASN A 108 -23.53 -18.32 -2.87
C ASN A 108 -23.57 -17.21 -3.95
N LYS A 109 -23.15 -17.52 -5.18
CA LYS A 109 -23.11 -16.60 -6.34
C LYS A 109 -22.17 -15.38 -6.17
N THR A 110 -21.19 -15.49 -5.28
CA THR A 110 -20.14 -14.47 -5.10
C THR A 110 -18.90 -14.81 -5.92
N GLN A 111 -18.00 -13.84 -6.06
CA GLN A 111 -16.72 -13.97 -6.73
C GLN A 111 -15.62 -13.38 -5.85
N ASP A 112 -14.39 -13.85 -6.06
CA ASP A 112 -13.22 -13.40 -5.30
C ASP A 112 -12.25 -12.68 -6.23
N ARG A 113 -11.59 -11.60 -5.75
CA ARG A 113 -10.74 -10.73 -6.56
C ARG A 113 -9.48 -10.28 -5.84
N GLY A 114 -8.44 -10.14 -6.63
CA GLY A 114 -7.18 -9.51 -6.23
C GLY A 114 -6.24 -10.42 -5.48
N LEU A 115 -5.23 -9.82 -4.88
CA LEU A 115 -4.10 -10.51 -4.26
C LEU A 115 -4.54 -11.47 -3.15
N LEU A 116 -5.47 -11.04 -2.30
CA LEU A 116 -5.97 -11.82 -1.16
C LEU A 116 -7.38 -12.38 -1.39
N GLN A 117 -7.83 -12.44 -2.64
CA GLN A 117 -9.12 -12.99 -3.09
C GLN A 117 -10.30 -12.51 -2.23
N ILE A 118 -10.45 -11.18 -2.18
CA ILE A 118 -11.55 -10.56 -1.43
C ILE A 118 -12.88 -10.88 -2.09
N ASN A 119 -13.81 -11.42 -1.30
CA ASN A 119 -15.12 -11.84 -1.77
C ASN A 119 -16.04 -10.64 -2.07
N SER A 120 -16.83 -10.74 -3.14
CA SER A 120 -17.73 -9.69 -3.60
C SER A 120 -18.86 -9.36 -2.61
N SER A 121 -19.12 -10.20 -1.61
CA SER A 121 -20.07 -9.88 -0.53
C SER A 121 -19.60 -8.69 0.33
N TRP A 122 -18.30 -8.37 0.32
CA TRP A 122 -17.72 -7.24 1.05
C TRP A 122 -17.83 -5.91 0.31
N VAL A 123 -18.78 -5.78 -0.61
CA VAL A 123 -18.99 -4.60 -1.46
C VAL A 123 -19.08 -3.27 -0.69
N THR A 124 -19.73 -3.26 0.47
CA THR A 124 -19.86 -2.05 1.29
C THR A 124 -18.56 -1.68 1.99
N VAL A 125 -17.84 -2.67 2.49
CA VAL A 125 -16.50 -2.48 3.08
C VAL A 125 -15.51 -2.02 2.02
N THR A 126 -15.53 -2.64 0.84
CA THR A 126 -14.70 -2.25 -0.31
C THR A 126 -14.91 -0.78 -0.67
N ALA A 127 -16.16 -0.34 -0.81
CA ALA A 127 -16.46 1.05 -1.14
C ALA A 127 -15.89 2.02 -0.10
N LYS A 128 -16.00 1.68 1.18
CA LYS A 128 -15.51 2.51 2.30
C LYS A 128 -13.98 2.53 2.35
N GLU A 129 -13.34 1.37 2.39
CA GLU A 129 -11.89 1.27 2.59
C GLU A 129 -11.08 1.74 1.36
N CYS A 130 -11.68 1.67 0.17
CA CYS A 130 -11.06 2.08 -1.09
C CYS A 130 -11.52 3.45 -1.60
N ALA A 131 -12.37 4.16 -0.88
CA ALA A 131 -12.98 5.42 -1.31
C ALA A 131 -13.56 5.34 -2.73
N SER A 132 -14.28 4.25 -3.04
CA SER A 132 -14.84 3.95 -4.37
C SER A 132 -16.36 3.93 -4.35
N GLN A 133 -16.99 3.90 -5.54
CA GLN A 133 -18.43 3.71 -5.64
C GLN A 133 -18.82 2.31 -5.17
N ARG A 134 -19.93 2.22 -4.44
CA ARG A 134 -20.49 0.93 -4.04
C ARG A 134 -20.87 0.12 -5.28
N GLY A 135 -20.32 -1.09 -5.38
CA GLY A 135 -20.50 -1.97 -6.54
C GLY A 135 -19.30 -2.01 -7.48
N ASP A 136 -18.43 -1.02 -7.44
CA ASP A 136 -17.17 -1.08 -8.18
C ASP A 136 -16.18 -2.01 -7.45
N LEU A 137 -16.21 -3.28 -7.81
CA LEU A 137 -15.30 -4.29 -7.29
C LEU A 137 -14.02 -4.43 -8.12
N SER A 138 -13.87 -3.65 -9.20
CA SER A 138 -12.64 -3.63 -10.01
C SER A 138 -11.48 -3.02 -9.23
N VAL A 139 -11.77 -2.14 -8.28
CA VAL A 139 -10.79 -1.53 -7.37
C VAL A 139 -10.00 -2.57 -6.55
N LEU A 140 -10.55 -3.76 -6.35
CA LEU A 140 -9.88 -4.86 -5.64
C LEU A 140 -8.67 -5.45 -6.39
N PHE A 141 -8.50 -5.13 -7.67
CA PHE A 141 -7.27 -5.45 -8.41
C PHE A 141 -6.12 -4.48 -8.10
N ASN A 142 -6.40 -3.34 -7.48
CA ASN A 142 -5.38 -2.49 -6.90
C ASN A 142 -4.92 -3.09 -5.57
N VAL A 143 -3.62 -3.32 -5.44
CA VAL A 143 -3.04 -3.97 -4.25
C VAL A 143 -3.37 -3.21 -2.98
N ARG A 144 -3.19 -1.90 -2.95
CA ARG A 144 -3.43 -1.09 -1.74
C ARG A 144 -4.89 -1.13 -1.29
N CYS A 145 -5.84 -1.10 -2.24
CA CYS A 145 -7.26 -1.28 -1.93
C CYS A 145 -7.54 -2.69 -1.40
N ASN A 146 -7.01 -3.73 -2.04
CA ASN A 146 -7.16 -5.11 -1.60
C ASN A 146 -6.65 -5.32 -0.17
N LEU A 147 -5.47 -4.75 0.16
CA LEU A 147 -4.89 -4.82 1.50
C LEU A 147 -5.65 -3.98 2.53
N ALA A 148 -6.22 -2.84 2.15
CA ALA A 148 -7.06 -2.03 3.05
C ALA A 148 -8.30 -2.82 3.50
N VAL A 149 -8.98 -3.46 2.56
CA VAL A 149 -10.11 -4.35 2.86
C VAL A 149 -9.66 -5.54 3.69
N ALA A 150 -8.55 -6.19 3.33
CA ALA A 150 -8.01 -7.33 4.07
C ALA A 150 -7.68 -6.94 5.52
N ARG A 151 -7.09 -5.77 5.75
CA ARG A 151 -6.82 -5.25 7.10
C ARG A 151 -8.11 -5.08 7.91
N TYR A 152 -9.16 -4.54 7.29
CA TYR A 152 -10.47 -4.44 7.94
C TYR A 152 -10.99 -5.82 8.34
N LEU A 153 -10.95 -6.79 7.44
CA LEU A 153 -11.40 -8.16 7.68
C LEU A 153 -10.59 -8.83 8.80
N TYR A 154 -9.27 -8.71 8.73
CA TYR A 154 -8.37 -9.29 9.74
C TYR A 154 -8.65 -8.73 11.14
N ARG A 155 -8.85 -7.41 11.27
CA ARG A 155 -9.17 -6.78 12.55
C ARG A 155 -10.53 -7.17 13.11
N ASN A 156 -11.49 -7.52 12.27
CA ASN A 156 -12.85 -7.84 12.67
C ASN A 156 -13.18 -9.34 12.71
N GLY A 157 -12.27 -10.18 12.22
CA GLY A 157 -12.52 -11.61 12.14
C GLY A 157 -11.30 -12.51 12.14
N GLY A 158 -10.10 -11.92 12.22
CA GLY A 158 -8.87 -12.71 12.15
C GLY A 158 -8.73 -13.44 10.82
N LEU A 159 -8.04 -14.56 10.87
CA LEU A 159 -7.71 -15.36 9.69
C LEU A 159 -8.86 -16.26 9.18
N ARG A 160 -9.98 -16.34 9.92
CA ARG A 160 -11.13 -17.18 9.51
C ARG A 160 -11.70 -16.83 8.13
N HIS A 161 -11.49 -15.59 7.67
CA HIS A 161 -11.89 -15.17 6.32
C HIS A 161 -11.12 -15.90 5.22
N TRP A 162 -9.98 -16.47 5.57
CA TRP A 162 -9.11 -17.25 4.70
C TRP A 162 -9.01 -18.73 5.13
N ASN A 163 -9.87 -19.19 6.04
CA ASN A 163 -9.87 -20.56 6.56
C ASN A 163 -8.51 -20.99 7.16
N LEU A 164 -7.95 -20.12 7.99
CA LEU A 164 -6.76 -20.33 8.81
C LEU A 164 -7.08 -20.08 10.28
#